data_4c3771e6feebce63d3f61f6b6e0e4679
#
_entry.id   4c3771e6feebce63d3f61f6b6e0e4679
#
_cell.length_a   1.000
_cell.length_b   1.000
_cell.length_c   1.000
_cell.angle_alpha   90.00
_cell.angle_beta   90.00
_cell.angle_gamma   90.00
#
_symmetry.space_group_name_H-M   'P 1'
#
loop_
_entity.id
_entity.type
_entity.pdbx_description
1 polymer ?
#
loop_
_entity_poly.entity_id
_entity_poly.type
_entity_poly.pdbx_seq_one_letter_code
_entity_poly.pdbx_strand_id
1 'polypeptide(L)'
;TDAFVFGTQVVDFHDTQDLFLSFLPQGSSILDFGCGSGRDTRYFLEKGYHVVATDGSEELCKVASAYTGVQVRKLLFQELQDENCYDGIWACSSILHAGRTEQPDIFRRMILALKEQGYMYTSFKYGTFEGFRGERYFTDFDEAGFRDFIRAFPELTIEKMWVSADVRPERSNEKWPNIILRKSIIS
;
A
#
# COMPACT_ATOMS: atom_id res chain seq x y z
N THR A 1 15.80 12.02 8.70
CA THR A 1 14.38 12.20 8.32
C THR A 1 14.24 12.98 7.02
N ASP A 2 14.92 14.14 6.88
CA ASP A 2 14.81 14.98 5.68
C ASP A 2 15.36 14.30 4.44
N ALA A 3 16.50 13.58 4.57
CA ALA A 3 17.08 12.84 3.45
C ALA A 3 16.16 11.71 2.96
N PHE A 4 15.49 11.02 3.90
CA PHE A 4 14.50 9.99 3.55
C PHE A 4 13.31 10.59 2.81
N VAL A 5 12.76 11.68 3.33
CA VAL A 5 11.59 12.35 2.72
C VAL A 5 11.93 12.80 1.30
N PHE A 6 13.05 13.51 1.11
CA PHE A 6 13.46 13.98 -0.21
C PHE A 6 13.67 12.82 -1.18
N GLY A 7 14.38 11.77 -0.76
CA GLY A 7 14.63 10.61 -1.61
C GLY A 7 13.37 9.89 -2.04
N THR A 8 12.38 9.74 -1.14
CA THR A 8 11.12 9.06 -1.48
C THR A 8 10.21 9.90 -2.36
N GLN A 9 10.21 11.22 -2.21
CA GLN A 9 9.36 12.10 -3.01
C GLN A 9 9.81 12.21 -4.46
N VAL A 10 11.11 12.11 -4.74
CA VAL A 10 11.65 12.29 -6.10
C VAL A 10 11.90 10.99 -6.85
N VAL A 11 11.77 9.84 -6.21
CA VAL A 11 11.96 8.54 -6.87
C VAL A 11 10.81 8.29 -7.84
N ASP A 12 11.15 7.91 -9.07
CA ASP A 12 10.16 7.56 -10.09
C ASP A 12 9.61 6.16 -9.84
N PHE A 13 8.28 6.08 -9.70
CA PHE A 13 7.56 4.82 -9.48
C PHE A 13 6.32 4.75 -10.38
N HIS A 14 6.33 5.51 -11.48
CA HIS A 14 5.15 5.72 -12.32
C HIS A 14 4.64 4.44 -12.97
N ASP A 15 5.52 3.50 -13.35
CA ASP A 15 5.08 2.27 -14.01
C ASP A 15 4.12 1.46 -13.11
N THR A 16 4.45 1.32 -11.83
CA THR A 16 3.59 0.60 -10.89
C THR A 16 2.33 1.38 -10.56
N GLN A 17 2.47 2.69 -10.36
CA GLN A 17 1.32 3.56 -10.10
C GLN A 17 0.34 3.52 -11.27
N ASP A 18 0.83 3.67 -12.50
CA ASP A 18 -0.01 3.67 -13.70
C ASP A 18 -0.68 2.31 -13.92
N LEU A 19 0.02 1.23 -13.65
CA LEU A 19 -0.56 -0.11 -13.74
C LEU A 19 -1.75 -0.25 -12.78
N PHE A 20 -1.59 0.17 -11.53
CA PHE A 20 -2.69 0.15 -10.57
C PHE A 20 -3.87 1.01 -11.05
N LEU A 21 -3.60 2.22 -11.48
CA LEU A 21 -4.64 3.13 -11.98
C LEU A 21 -5.37 2.57 -13.20
N SER A 22 -4.71 1.73 -14.00
CA SER A 22 -5.32 1.12 -15.18
C SER A 22 -6.49 0.19 -14.85
N PHE A 23 -6.57 -0.31 -13.63
CA PHE A 23 -7.67 -1.14 -13.15
C PHE A 23 -8.85 -0.32 -12.63
N LEU A 24 -8.67 0.97 -12.38
CA LEU A 24 -9.67 1.83 -11.75
C LEU A 24 -10.36 2.73 -12.77
N PRO A 25 -11.67 2.99 -12.63
CA PRO A 25 -12.31 4.05 -13.39
C PRO A 25 -11.64 5.40 -13.13
N GLN A 26 -11.57 6.26 -14.13
CA GLN A 26 -11.03 7.60 -13.99
C GLN A 26 -11.78 8.38 -12.91
N GLY A 27 -11.06 9.09 -12.06
CA GLY A 27 -11.66 9.88 -10.98
C GLY A 27 -12.09 9.08 -9.75
N SER A 28 -11.73 7.80 -9.67
CA SER A 28 -12.04 6.93 -8.53
C SER A 28 -11.50 7.47 -7.21
N SER A 29 -12.07 6.96 -6.11
CA SER A 29 -11.60 7.24 -4.75
C SER A 29 -10.56 6.20 -4.34
N ILE A 30 -9.40 6.67 -3.91
CA ILE A 30 -8.26 5.85 -3.51
C ILE A 30 -7.89 6.15 -2.06
N LEU A 31 -7.68 5.10 -1.26
CA LEU A 31 -7.03 5.22 0.04
C LEU A 31 -5.54 4.95 -0.14
N ASP A 32 -4.70 5.94 0.17
CA ASP A 32 -3.25 5.74 0.27
C ASP A 32 -2.94 5.37 1.73
N PHE A 33 -2.80 4.08 1.97
CA PHE A 33 -2.75 3.48 3.29
C PHE A 33 -1.31 3.34 3.76
N GLY A 34 -0.86 4.28 4.59
CA GLY A 34 0.54 4.42 4.96
C GLY A 34 1.31 5.22 3.91
N CYS A 35 0.91 6.48 3.70
CA CYS A 35 1.37 7.27 2.56
C CYS A 35 2.81 7.80 2.70
N GLY A 36 3.41 7.68 3.88
CA GLY A 36 4.74 8.19 4.13
C GLY A 36 4.84 9.69 3.83
N SER A 37 5.80 10.08 3.00
CA SER A 37 6.03 11.47 2.63
C SER A 37 5.07 12.03 1.57
N GLY A 38 4.19 11.19 1.02
CA GLY A 38 3.12 11.64 0.12
C GLY A 38 3.43 11.54 -1.38
N ARG A 39 4.47 10.82 -1.79
CA ARG A 39 4.85 10.66 -3.20
C ARG A 39 3.68 10.14 -4.04
N ASP A 40 3.06 9.05 -3.62
CA ASP A 40 2.00 8.39 -4.39
C ASP A 40 0.69 9.18 -4.32
N THR A 41 0.34 9.71 -3.15
CA THR A 41 -0.82 10.57 -2.99
C THR A 41 -0.78 11.74 -3.98
N ARG A 42 0.36 12.43 -4.05
CA ARG A 42 0.52 13.56 -4.97
C ARG A 42 0.34 13.14 -6.42
N TYR A 43 0.93 12.01 -6.81
CA TYR A 43 0.81 11.49 -8.17
C TYR A 43 -0.64 11.19 -8.53
N PHE A 44 -1.37 10.50 -7.64
CA PHE A 44 -2.77 10.17 -7.88
C PHE A 44 -3.66 11.41 -7.97
N LEU A 45 -3.41 12.40 -7.12
CA LEU A 45 -4.12 13.69 -7.18
C LEU A 45 -3.88 14.39 -8.53
N GLU A 46 -2.63 14.42 -9.00
CA GLU A 46 -2.27 15.03 -10.29
C GLU A 46 -2.94 14.32 -11.46
N LYS A 47 -3.22 13.03 -11.33
CA LYS A 47 -3.93 12.23 -12.33
C LYS A 47 -5.45 12.35 -12.24
N GLY A 48 -5.98 13.15 -11.33
CA GLY A 48 -7.41 13.45 -11.25
C GLY A 48 -8.21 12.52 -10.35
N TYR A 49 -7.56 11.74 -9.49
CA TYR A 49 -8.23 10.86 -8.54
C TYR A 49 -8.51 11.57 -7.22
N HIS A 50 -9.51 11.12 -6.49
CA HIS A 50 -9.78 11.54 -5.12
C HIS A 50 -8.96 10.66 -4.18
N VAL A 51 -8.15 11.26 -3.32
CA VAL A 51 -7.27 10.49 -2.45
C VAL A 51 -7.53 10.85 -0.99
N VAL A 52 -7.76 9.83 -0.18
CA VAL A 52 -7.67 9.89 1.28
C VAL A 52 -6.33 9.29 1.64
N ALA A 53 -5.48 10.07 2.30
CA ALA A 53 -4.15 9.62 2.69
C ALA A 53 -4.06 9.50 4.21
N THR A 54 -3.44 8.42 4.67
CA THR A 54 -3.24 8.14 6.10
C THR A 54 -1.82 7.69 6.35
N ASP A 55 -1.32 7.94 7.55
CA ASP A 55 -0.03 7.43 8.01
C ASP A 55 -0.03 7.34 9.54
N GLY A 56 0.71 6.38 10.08
CA GLY A 56 0.82 6.20 11.52
C GLY A 56 1.76 7.20 12.20
N SER A 57 2.58 7.91 11.45
CA SER A 57 3.53 8.90 11.96
C SER A 57 2.96 10.30 11.84
N GLU A 58 2.80 10.97 12.97
CA GLU A 58 2.33 12.36 12.99
C GLU A 58 3.27 13.29 12.21
N GLU A 59 4.57 13.06 12.32
CA GLU A 59 5.58 13.85 11.60
C GLU A 59 5.42 13.68 10.09
N LEU A 60 5.27 12.44 9.61
CA LEU A 60 5.07 12.18 8.19
C LEU A 60 3.72 12.73 7.69
N CYS A 61 2.68 12.69 8.51
CA CYS A 61 1.40 13.32 8.16
C CYS A 61 1.55 14.83 7.89
N LYS A 62 2.34 15.52 8.69
CA LYS A 62 2.62 16.96 8.49
C LYS A 62 3.40 17.20 7.20
N VAL A 63 4.44 16.41 6.97
CA VAL A 63 5.26 16.52 5.76
C VAL A 63 4.42 16.24 4.51
N ALA A 64 3.67 15.15 4.52
CA ALA A 64 2.83 14.75 3.39
C ALA A 64 1.71 15.75 3.12
N SER A 65 1.10 16.31 4.18
CA SER A 65 0.05 17.33 4.02
C SER A 65 0.59 18.57 3.31
N ALA A 66 1.78 19.02 3.69
CA ALA A 66 2.42 20.18 3.05
C ALA A 66 2.78 19.87 1.59
N TYR A 67 3.29 18.67 1.32
CA TYR A 67 3.74 18.27 -0.01
C TYR A 67 2.59 18.05 -0.99
N THR A 68 1.49 17.45 -0.52
CA THR A 68 0.37 17.04 -1.39
C THR A 68 -0.75 18.09 -1.48
N GLY A 69 -0.86 18.96 -0.51
CA GLY A 69 -1.95 19.93 -0.42
C GLY A 69 -3.24 19.38 0.15
N VAL A 70 -3.29 18.10 0.55
CA VAL A 70 -4.44 17.52 1.24
C VAL A 70 -4.08 17.23 2.70
N GLN A 71 -5.10 17.20 3.56
CA GLN A 71 -4.87 16.86 4.97
C GLN A 71 -4.71 15.35 5.11
N VAL A 72 -3.51 14.93 5.51
CA VAL A 72 -3.21 13.52 5.77
C VAL A 72 -3.62 13.19 7.21
N ARG A 73 -4.43 12.12 7.37
CA ARG A 73 -4.91 11.69 8.68
C ARG A 73 -3.89 10.77 9.35
N LYS A 74 -3.65 11.02 10.64
CA LYS A 74 -2.91 10.05 11.46
C LYS A 74 -3.80 8.86 11.74
N LEU A 75 -3.39 7.68 11.29
CA LEU A 75 -4.15 6.44 11.46
C LEU A 75 -3.19 5.26 11.48
N LEU A 76 -3.27 4.46 12.52
CA LEU A 76 -2.61 3.15 12.54
C LEU A 76 -3.41 2.18 11.68
N PHE A 77 -2.76 1.16 11.12
CA PHE A 77 -3.44 0.21 10.22
C PHE A 77 -4.63 -0.46 10.90
N GLN A 78 -4.49 -0.79 12.20
CA GLN A 78 -5.53 -1.45 12.98
C GLN A 78 -6.68 -0.51 13.38
N GLU A 79 -6.57 0.78 13.08
CA GLU A 79 -7.61 1.77 13.37
C GLU A 79 -8.54 2.02 12.19
N LEU A 80 -8.27 1.45 11.02
CA LEU A 80 -9.11 1.64 9.84
C LEU A 80 -10.50 1.05 10.08
N GLN A 81 -11.54 1.92 10.01
CA GLN A 81 -12.93 1.55 10.25
C GLN A 81 -13.85 1.93 9.09
N ASP A 82 -13.30 2.50 8.02
CA ASP A 82 -14.07 2.88 6.84
C ASP A 82 -14.70 1.65 6.22
N GLU A 83 -15.93 1.78 5.71
CA GLU A 83 -16.64 0.67 5.07
C GLU A 83 -17.13 1.11 3.69
N ASN A 84 -16.83 0.31 2.67
CA ASN A 84 -17.33 0.50 1.30
C ASN A 84 -17.10 1.93 0.78
N CYS A 85 -15.90 2.46 1.01
CA CYS A 85 -15.57 3.86 0.71
C CYS A 85 -14.69 4.03 -0.53
N TYR A 86 -13.86 3.03 -0.86
CA TYR A 86 -12.77 3.22 -1.81
C TYR A 86 -12.88 2.26 -2.98
N ASP A 87 -12.66 2.79 -4.18
CA ASP A 87 -12.51 1.99 -5.41
C ASP A 87 -11.13 1.33 -5.45
N GLY A 88 -10.14 1.96 -4.85
CA GLY A 88 -8.79 1.45 -4.75
C GLY A 88 -8.18 1.68 -3.37
N ILE A 89 -7.36 0.72 -2.92
CA ILE A 89 -6.52 0.87 -1.73
C ILE A 89 -5.08 0.61 -2.15
N TRP A 90 -4.22 1.58 -1.87
CA TRP A 90 -2.79 1.54 -2.19
C TRP A 90 -1.99 1.44 -0.90
N ALA A 91 -1.36 0.28 -0.68
CA ALA A 91 -0.54 0.01 0.50
C ALA A 91 0.88 -0.34 0.05
N CYS A 92 1.59 0.67 -0.43
CA CYS A 92 2.93 0.52 -0.98
C CYS A 92 3.97 0.59 0.13
N SER A 93 4.66 -0.53 0.36
CA SER A 93 5.74 -0.61 1.35
C SER A 93 5.31 -0.08 2.73
N SER A 94 4.08 -0.36 3.12
CA SER A 94 3.51 0.16 4.37
C SER A 94 3.13 -0.95 5.34
N ILE A 95 2.19 -1.81 4.97
CA ILE A 95 1.70 -2.87 5.87
C ILE A 95 2.73 -3.96 6.13
N LEU A 96 3.84 -3.97 5.41
CA LEU A 96 4.94 -4.90 5.64
C LEU A 96 5.56 -4.76 7.03
N HIS A 97 5.35 -3.63 7.71
CA HIS A 97 5.86 -3.40 9.06
C HIS A 97 4.98 -3.99 10.14
N ALA A 98 3.80 -4.49 9.81
CA ALA A 98 2.95 -5.21 10.75
C ALA A 98 3.39 -6.68 10.84
N GLY A 99 3.26 -7.26 12.03
CA GLY A 99 3.62 -8.65 12.26
C GLY A 99 2.68 -9.62 11.55
N ARG A 100 3.14 -10.86 11.36
CA ARG A 100 2.37 -11.89 10.66
C ARG A 100 1.04 -12.18 11.36
N THR A 101 0.99 -12.07 12.68
CA THR A 101 -0.24 -12.24 13.45
C THR A 101 -1.22 -11.07 13.31
N GLU A 102 -0.72 -9.89 12.91
CA GLU A 102 -1.54 -8.69 12.73
C GLU A 102 -2.06 -8.56 11.29
N GLN A 103 -1.39 -9.18 10.33
CA GLN A 103 -1.74 -9.08 8.91
C GLN A 103 -3.19 -9.48 8.61
N PRO A 104 -3.74 -10.58 9.17
CA PRO A 104 -5.12 -10.95 8.88
C PRO A 104 -6.14 -9.87 9.26
N ASP A 105 -5.99 -9.23 10.41
CA ASP A 105 -6.88 -8.15 10.83
C ASP A 105 -6.79 -6.95 9.87
N ILE A 106 -5.56 -6.57 9.50
CA ILE A 106 -5.34 -5.46 8.57
C ILE A 106 -6.00 -5.74 7.22
N PHE A 107 -5.84 -6.94 6.68
CA PHE A 107 -6.48 -7.33 5.42
C PHE A 107 -8.00 -7.32 5.53
N ARG A 108 -8.57 -7.79 6.65
CA ARG A 108 -10.02 -7.71 6.87
C ARG A 108 -10.51 -6.27 6.87
N ARG A 109 -9.79 -5.36 7.49
CA ARG A 109 -10.13 -3.94 7.49
C ARG A 109 -10.05 -3.32 6.10
N MET A 110 -9.03 -3.68 5.32
CA MET A 110 -8.91 -3.22 3.93
C MET A 110 -10.05 -3.76 3.06
N ILE A 111 -10.42 -5.03 3.21
CA ILE A 111 -11.53 -5.63 2.47
C ILE A 111 -12.85 -4.90 2.79
N LEU A 112 -13.11 -4.59 4.05
CA LEU A 112 -14.32 -3.86 4.45
C LEU A 112 -14.35 -2.44 3.89
N ALA A 113 -13.21 -1.76 3.87
CA ALA A 113 -13.10 -0.40 3.36
C ALA A 113 -13.25 -0.32 1.84
N LEU A 114 -12.89 -1.38 1.14
CA LEU A 114 -12.91 -1.47 -0.31
C LEU A 114 -14.32 -1.75 -0.82
N LYS A 115 -14.74 -1.03 -1.86
CA LYS A 115 -15.98 -1.31 -2.58
C LYS A 115 -15.90 -2.64 -3.31
N GLU A 116 -17.05 -3.27 -3.57
CA GLU A 116 -17.11 -4.45 -4.43
C GLU A 116 -16.55 -4.12 -5.80
N GLN A 117 -15.81 -5.06 -6.38
CA GLN A 117 -15.05 -4.88 -7.63
C GLN A 117 -13.92 -3.85 -7.52
N GLY A 118 -13.59 -3.42 -6.31
CA GLY A 118 -12.43 -2.57 -6.07
C GLY A 118 -11.12 -3.36 -6.09
N TYR A 119 -10.03 -2.62 -6.21
CA TYR A 119 -8.69 -3.19 -6.30
C TYR A 119 -7.80 -2.68 -5.18
N MET A 120 -6.93 -3.53 -4.69
CA MET A 120 -5.89 -3.10 -3.76
C MET A 120 -4.52 -3.50 -4.27
N TYR A 121 -3.55 -2.66 -4.00
CA TYR A 121 -2.14 -2.91 -4.26
C TYR A 121 -1.41 -3.03 -2.94
N THR A 122 -0.57 -4.05 -2.81
CA THR A 122 0.31 -4.22 -1.66
C THR A 122 1.71 -4.60 -2.13
N SER A 123 2.72 -4.24 -1.34
CA SER A 123 4.08 -4.68 -1.56
C SER A 123 4.75 -5.05 -0.24
N PHE A 124 5.65 -6.03 -0.33
CA PHE A 124 6.41 -6.53 0.82
C PHE A 124 7.87 -6.69 0.39
N LYS A 125 8.76 -6.94 1.34
CA LYS A 125 10.09 -7.44 0.99
C LYS A 125 10.01 -8.92 0.66
N TYR A 126 10.83 -9.35 -0.29
CA TYR A 126 10.82 -10.73 -0.78
C TYR A 126 11.51 -11.65 0.23
N GLY A 127 10.86 -12.75 0.56
CA GLY A 127 11.41 -13.80 1.39
C GLY A 127 10.41 -14.42 2.34
N THR A 128 10.91 -15.05 3.39
CA THR A 128 10.10 -15.73 4.41
C THR A 128 10.42 -15.23 5.82
N PHE A 129 11.25 -14.19 5.93
CA PHE A 129 11.69 -13.65 7.22
C PHE A 129 10.56 -12.88 7.89
N GLU A 130 10.51 -12.98 9.20
CA GLU A 130 9.70 -12.09 10.03
C GLU A 130 10.55 -11.66 11.23
N GLY A 131 10.63 -10.36 11.50
CA GLY A 131 11.39 -9.85 12.64
C GLY A 131 11.90 -8.43 12.38
N PHE A 132 12.78 -8.00 13.27
CA PHE A 132 13.39 -6.68 13.18
C PHE A 132 14.56 -6.64 12.22
N ARG A 133 14.64 -5.57 11.44
CA ARG A 133 15.83 -5.11 10.72
C ARG A 133 16.12 -3.70 11.23
N GLY A 134 17.12 -3.56 12.10
CA GLY A 134 17.34 -2.31 12.82
C GLY A 134 16.15 -2.02 13.75
N GLU A 135 15.56 -0.84 13.62
CA GLU A 135 14.46 -0.41 14.47
C GLU A 135 13.08 -0.75 13.91
N ARG A 136 13.01 -1.28 12.67
CA ARG A 136 11.74 -1.59 12.02
C ARG A 136 11.47 -3.08 11.95
N TYR A 137 10.22 -3.44 12.19
CA TYR A 137 9.72 -4.79 12.07
C TYR A 137 9.26 -5.06 10.64
N PHE A 138 9.51 -6.26 10.14
CA PHE A 138 9.12 -6.66 8.78
C PHE A 138 8.47 -8.03 8.77
N THR A 139 7.45 -8.19 7.96
CA THR A 139 6.92 -9.47 7.53
C THR A 139 7.18 -9.60 6.04
N ASP A 140 8.05 -10.51 5.66
CA ASP A 140 8.37 -10.76 4.26
C ASP A 140 7.41 -11.79 3.67
N PHE A 141 7.22 -11.72 2.35
CA PHE A 141 6.52 -12.76 1.60
C PHE A 141 7.28 -13.12 0.33
N ASP A 142 7.32 -14.40 0.00
CA ASP A 142 7.55 -14.87 -1.36
C ASP A 142 6.21 -15.19 -2.01
N GLU A 143 6.24 -15.64 -3.27
CA GLU A 143 4.99 -15.92 -4.00
C GLU A 143 4.17 -17.02 -3.32
N ALA A 144 4.83 -18.12 -2.94
CA ALA A 144 4.15 -19.24 -2.30
C ALA A 144 3.55 -18.86 -0.95
N GLY A 145 4.29 -18.11 -0.16
CA GLY A 145 3.84 -17.64 1.16
C GLY A 145 2.64 -16.69 1.06
N PHE A 146 2.67 -15.79 0.09
CA PHE A 146 1.54 -14.87 -0.11
C PHE A 146 0.31 -15.61 -0.63
N ARG A 147 0.46 -16.54 -1.57
CA ARG A 147 -0.67 -17.37 -2.06
C ARG A 147 -1.30 -18.17 -0.94
N ASP A 148 -0.51 -18.71 -0.04
CA ASP A 148 -1.01 -19.43 1.13
C ASP A 148 -1.77 -18.48 2.07
N PHE A 149 -1.20 -17.32 2.34
CA PHE A 149 -1.82 -16.29 3.20
C PHE A 149 -3.19 -15.86 2.68
N ILE A 150 -3.29 -15.62 1.37
CA ILE A 150 -4.51 -15.07 0.76
C ILE A 150 -5.68 -16.06 0.73
N ARG A 151 -5.43 -17.34 0.95
CA ARG A 151 -6.48 -18.36 1.01
C ARG A 151 -7.49 -18.11 2.12
N ALA A 152 -7.10 -17.41 3.18
CA ALA A 152 -7.99 -17.03 4.26
C ALA A 152 -9.03 -15.96 3.86
N PHE A 153 -8.88 -15.38 2.67
CA PHE A 153 -9.72 -14.26 2.20
C PHE A 153 -10.35 -14.60 0.86
N PRO A 154 -11.44 -15.41 0.85
CA PRO A 154 -12.08 -15.83 -0.40
C PRO A 154 -12.67 -14.67 -1.20
N GLU A 155 -12.89 -13.50 -0.56
CA GLU A 155 -13.33 -12.28 -1.23
C GLU A 155 -12.27 -11.71 -2.18
N LEU A 156 -11.00 -12.08 -2.00
CA LEU A 156 -9.89 -11.53 -2.79
C LEU A 156 -9.41 -12.51 -3.85
N THR A 157 -9.19 -11.98 -5.04
CA THR A 157 -8.55 -12.69 -6.16
C THR A 157 -7.26 -11.99 -6.51
N ILE A 158 -6.17 -12.74 -6.68
CA ILE A 158 -4.91 -12.18 -7.17
C ILE A 158 -5.07 -11.89 -8.67
N GLU A 159 -5.12 -10.60 -9.04
CA GLU A 159 -5.17 -10.19 -10.44
C GLU A 159 -3.77 -10.19 -11.06
N LYS A 160 -2.79 -9.76 -10.30
CA LYS A 160 -1.41 -9.71 -10.78
C LYS A 160 -0.45 -9.81 -9.58
N MET A 161 0.62 -10.56 -9.77
CA MET A 161 1.72 -10.65 -8.80
C MET A 161 3.03 -10.72 -9.56
N TRP A 162 3.98 -9.87 -9.19
CA TRP A 162 5.29 -9.85 -9.83
C TRP A 162 6.36 -9.44 -8.82
N VAL A 163 7.61 -9.75 -9.12
CA VAL A 163 8.76 -9.37 -8.29
C VAL A 163 9.54 -8.30 -9.02
N SER A 164 9.82 -7.19 -8.32
CA SER A 164 10.62 -6.10 -8.86
C SER A 164 11.85 -5.85 -7.99
N ALA A 165 12.87 -5.19 -8.59
CA ALA A 165 13.98 -4.63 -7.83
C ALA A 165 13.55 -3.30 -7.18
N ASP A 166 14.26 -2.89 -6.12
CA ASP A 166 14.03 -1.58 -5.53
C ASP A 166 14.38 -0.50 -6.57
N VAL A 167 13.52 0.51 -6.69
CA VAL A 167 13.70 1.61 -7.66
C VAL A 167 14.86 2.54 -7.28
N ARG A 168 15.31 2.52 -6.02
CA ARG A 168 16.45 3.31 -5.57
C ARG A 168 17.74 2.64 -6.01
N PRO A 169 18.65 3.36 -6.73
CA PRO A 169 19.85 2.72 -7.28
C PRO A 169 20.72 2.01 -6.25
N GLU A 170 20.83 2.55 -5.04
CA GLU A 170 21.65 1.98 -3.96
C GLU A 170 21.06 0.69 -3.37
N ARG A 171 19.83 0.35 -3.73
CA ARG A 171 19.12 -0.85 -3.24
C ARG A 171 18.63 -1.75 -4.36
N SER A 172 19.22 -1.65 -5.54
CA SER A 172 18.74 -2.38 -6.73
C SER A 172 18.78 -3.90 -6.60
N ASN A 173 19.54 -4.44 -5.65
CA ASN A 173 19.57 -5.89 -5.37
C ASN A 173 18.49 -6.33 -4.38
N GLU A 174 17.76 -5.43 -3.76
CA GLU A 174 16.60 -5.76 -2.93
C GLU A 174 15.41 -6.06 -3.83
N LYS A 175 14.65 -7.10 -3.49
CA LYS A 175 13.48 -7.53 -4.27
C LYS A 175 12.21 -7.31 -3.48
N TRP A 176 11.15 -7.03 -4.23
CA TRP A 176 9.82 -6.73 -3.69
C TRP A 176 8.77 -7.54 -4.43
N PRO A 177 7.96 -8.37 -3.75
CA PRO A 177 6.72 -8.86 -4.34
C PRO A 177 5.70 -7.72 -4.38
N ASN A 178 5.08 -7.58 -5.53
CA ASN A 178 4.01 -6.62 -5.78
C ASN A 178 2.76 -7.41 -6.11
N ILE A 179 1.64 -7.07 -5.48
CA ILE A 179 0.40 -7.81 -5.65
C ILE A 179 -0.76 -6.83 -5.89
N ILE A 180 -1.53 -7.07 -6.95
CA ILE A 180 -2.81 -6.41 -7.17
C ILE A 180 -3.89 -7.45 -6.94
N LEU A 181 -4.82 -7.12 -6.05
CA LEU A 181 -5.93 -7.96 -5.64
C LEU A 181 -7.25 -7.29 -6.01
N ARG A 182 -8.24 -8.08 -6.38
CA ARG A 182 -9.59 -7.60 -6.63
C ARG A 182 -10.54 -8.16 -5.60
N LYS A 183 -11.42 -7.31 -5.07
CA LYS A 183 -12.53 -7.74 -4.20
C LYS A 183 -13.70 -8.15 -5.06
N SER A 184 -14.18 -9.39 -4.86
CA SER A 184 -15.38 -9.93 -5.51
C SER A 184 -16.46 -10.18 -4.48
N ILE A 185 -17.72 -10.16 -4.95
CA ILE A 185 -18.84 -10.60 -4.14
C ILE A 185 -18.74 -12.12 -4.00
N ILE A 186 -18.88 -12.62 -2.77
CA ILE A 186 -19.09 -14.04 -2.52
C ILE A 186 -20.60 -14.27 -2.57
N SER A 187 -21.02 -14.96 -3.59
CA SER A 187 -22.43 -15.40 -3.70
C SER A 187 -22.67 -16.65 -2.88
#